data_73b6254dfb92380c32211f81aab33eeb
#
_entry.id   73b6254dfb92380c32211f81aab33eeb
#
_cell.length_a   1.000
_cell.length_b   1.000
_cell.length_c   1.000
_cell.angle_alpha   90.00
_cell.angle_beta   90.00
_cell.angle_gamma   90.00
#
_symmetry.space_group_name_H-M   'P 1'
#
loop_
_entity.id
_entity.type
_entity.pdbx_description
1 polymer ?
#
loop_
_entity_poly.entity_id
_entity_poly.type
_entity_poly.pdbx_seq_one_letter_code
_entity_poly.pdbx_strand_id
1 'polypeptide(L)'
;MSDTVDKVLKCWEMDTLWGWDFAFMAMTLARLGRPEDAVDILLRDTSKNSYAVSGNNFQRGRDDLPLYLPGNGSLLFALSLMLKGYGDTTGAVGFPKNGMWDGILTDGISPLPY
;
A
#
# COMPACT_ATOMS: atom_id res chain seq x y z
N MET A 1 3.61 0.93 -19.14
CA MET A 1 3.03 1.16 -17.78
C MET A 1 4.12 1.30 -16.72
N SER A 2 5.17 0.48 -16.68
CA SER A 2 6.29 0.65 -15.73
C SER A 2 6.91 2.05 -15.82
N ASP A 3 7.24 2.54 -17.02
CA ASP A 3 7.81 3.88 -17.23
C ASP A 3 6.90 5.00 -16.72
N THR A 4 5.57 4.81 -16.79
CA THR A 4 4.60 5.76 -16.25
C THR A 4 4.69 5.83 -14.73
N VAL A 5 4.77 4.67 -14.08
CA VAL A 5 4.93 4.60 -12.61
C VAL A 5 6.25 5.23 -12.17
N ASP A 6 7.34 4.98 -12.91
CA ASP A 6 8.64 5.59 -12.61
C ASP A 6 8.60 7.13 -12.72
N LYS A 7 7.85 7.65 -13.67
CA LYS A 7 7.61 9.10 -13.77
C LYS A 7 6.79 9.62 -12.59
N VAL A 8 5.72 8.91 -12.22
CA VAL A 8 4.90 9.27 -11.05
C VAL A 8 5.76 9.32 -9.79
N LEU A 9 6.54 8.27 -9.52
CA LEU A 9 7.41 8.20 -8.33
C LEU A 9 8.47 9.32 -8.29
N LYS A 10 8.88 9.85 -9.45
CA LYS A 10 9.86 10.94 -9.56
C LYS A 10 9.23 12.33 -9.50
N CYS A 11 8.04 12.49 -10.07
CA CYS A 11 7.43 13.81 -10.28
C CYS A 11 6.42 14.19 -9.22
N TRP A 12 5.81 13.21 -8.54
CA TRP A 12 4.82 13.48 -7.52
C TRP A 12 5.48 13.89 -6.20
N GLU A 13 4.98 14.96 -5.63
CA GLU A 13 5.37 15.42 -4.30
C GLU A 13 4.66 14.55 -3.24
N MET A 14 5.37 13.55 -2.72
CA MET A 14 4.80 12.54 -1.83
C MET A 14 4.13 13.13 -0.58
N ASP A 15 4.62 14.27 -0.10
CA ASP A 15 4.01 14.96 1.06
C ASP A 15 2.69 15.66 0.74
N THR A 16 2.35 15.82 -0.54
CA THR A 16 1.07 16.42 -0.96
C THR A 16 0.00 15.40 -1.26
N LEU A 17 0.36 14.12 -1.37
CA LEU A 17 -0.58 13.02 -1.62
C LEU A 17 -1.50 12.78 -0.42
N TRP A 18 -2.63 12.13 -0.68
CA TRP A 18 -3.52 11.66 0.38
C TRP A 18 -3.11 10.27 0.87
N GLY A 19 -3.51 9.90 2.09
CA GLY A 19 -3.15 8.62 2.68
C GLY A 19 -3.54 7.39 1.86
N TRP A 20 -4.58 7.47 1.03
CA TRP A 20 -5.02 6.40 0.14
C TRP A 20 -4.13 6.20 -1.09
N ASP A 21 -3.42 7.24 -1.55
CA ASP A 21 -2.59 7.19 -2.76
C ASP A 21 -1.44 6.20 -2.62
N PHE A 22 -0.87 6.08 -1.42
CA PHE A 22 0.23 5.15 -1.14
C PHE A 22 -0.19 3.70 -1.38
N ALA A 23 -1.38 3.33 -0.93
CA ALA A 23 -1.94 2.00 -1.15
C ALA A 23 -2.24 1.73 -2.64
N PHE A 24 -2.77 2.71 -3.37
CA PHE A 24 -2.98 2.58 -4.82
C PHE A 24 -1.68 2.41 -5.59
N MET A 25 -0.65 3.17 -5.25
CA MET A 25 0.68 3.00 -5.83
C MET A 25 1.25 1.62 -5.52
N ALA A 26 1.13 1.16 -4.28
CA ALA A 26 1.59 -0.17 -3.87
C ALA A 26 0.92 -1.29 -4.66
N MET A 27 -0.42 -1.24 -4.82
CA MET A 27 -1.15 -2.20 -5.65
C MET A 27 -0.70 -2.19 -7.11
N THR A 28 -0.44 -1.01 -7.66
CA THR A 28 0.07 -0.87 -9.03
C THR A 28 1.46 -1.47 -9.16
N LEU A 29 2.36 -1.19 -8.22
CA LEU A 29 3.71 -1.74 -8.20
C LEU A 29 3.71 -3.27 -8.03
N ALA A 30 2.88 -3.80 -7.14
CA ALA A 30 2.71 -5.24 -6.96
C ALA A 30 2.25 -5.93 -8.26
N ARG A 31 1.28 -5.33 -8.97
CA ARG A 31 0.81 -5.85 -10.27
C ARG A 31 1.86 -5.78 -11.38
N LEU A 32 2.81 -4.86 -11.27
CA LEU A 32 3.95 -4.75 -12.19
C LEU A 32 5.11 -5.69 -11.83
N GLY A 33 4.97 -6.52 -10.80
CA GLY A 33 6.02 -7.42 -10.33
C GLY A 33 7.16 -6.69 -9.62
N ARG A 34 6.86 -5.58 -8.93
CA ARG A 34 7.81 -4.74 -8.20
C ARG A 34 7.49 -4.74 -6.68
N PRO A 35 7.60 -5.89 -6.01
CA PRO A 35 7.17 -6.02 -4.63
C PRO A 35 8.02 -5.21 -3.65
N GLU A 36 9.30 -5.01 -3.89
CA GLU A 36 10.18 -4.17 -3.07
C GLU A 36 9.66 -2.72 -3.06
N ASP A 37 9.39 -2.17 -4.24
CA ASP A 37 8.86 -0.81 -4.37
C ASP A 37 7.46 -0.68 -3.76
N ALA A 38 6.65 -1.75 -3.87
CA ALA A 38 5.31 -1.78 -3.28
C ALA A 38 5.35 -1.68 -1.75
N VAL A 39 6.26 -2.41 -1.11
CA VAL A 39 6.48 -2.32 0.34
C VAL A 39 7.05 -0.96 0.72
N ASP A 40 8.05 -0.48 -0.01
CA ASP A 40 8.70 0.81 0.26
C ASP A 40 7.70 1.97 0.21
N ILE A 41 6.78 1.97 -0.74
CA ILE A 41 5.77 3.03 -0.83
C ILE A 41 4.76 2.98 0.32
N LEU A 42 4.35 1.79 0.77
CA LEU A 42 3.47 1.64 1.93
C LEU A 42 4.14 2.10 3.23
N LEU A 43 5.44 1.88 3.36
CA LEU A 43 6.21 2.25 4.55
C LEU A 43 6.79 3.65 4.47
N ARG A 44 6.54 4.40 3.40
CA ARG A 44 7.09 5.74 3.24
C ARG A 44 6.59 6.68 4.33
N ASP A 45 7.53 7.29 5.02
CA ASP A 45 7.24 8.27 6.07
C ASP A 45 6.88 9.62 5.45
N THR A 46 5.60 9.96 5.51
CA THR A 46 5.06 11.28 5.15
C THR A 46 4.01 11.72 6.16
N SER A 47 3.66 13.01 6.14
CA SER A 47 2.63 13.53 7.06
C SER A 47 1.27 12.85 6.87
N LYS A 48 0.94 12.41 5.66
CA LYS A 48 -0.36 11.82 5.31
C LYS A 48 -0.37 10.29 5.32
N ASN A 49 0.81 9.66 5.31
CA ASN A 49 0.95 8.21 5.44
C ASN A 49 1.36 7.84 6.87
N SER A 50 0.62 8.37 7.83
CA SER A 50 0.88 8.16 9.26
C SER A 50 -0.26 7.39 9.89
N TYR A 51 0.07 6.53 10.86
CA TYR A 51 -0.90 5.67 11.54
C TYR A 51 -0.75 5.83 13.04
N ALA A 52 -1.87 6.05 13.73
CA ALA A 52 -1.92 6.13 15.17
C ALA A 52 -1.74 4.74 15.80
N VAL A 53 -1.49 4.69 17.09
CA VAL A 53 -1.40 3.43 17.86
C VAL A 53 -2.68 2.58 17.73
N SER A 54 -3.83 3.24 17.54
CA SER A 54 -5.11 2.59 17.25
C SER A 54 -5.21 1.96 15.85
N GLY A 55 -4.20 2.17 14.97
CA GLY A 55 -4.19 1.72 13.60
C GLY A 55 -4.88 2.66 12.60
N ASN A 56 -5.46 3.75 13.06
CA ASN A 56 -6.13 4.70 12.18
C ASN A 56 -5.13 5.55 11.39
N ASN A 57 -5.34 5.66 10.08
CA ASN A 57 -4.63 6.61 9.25
C ASN A 57 -5.02 8.05 9.65
N PHE A 58 -4.05 8.93 9.75
CA PHE A 58 -4.25 10.34 10.06
C PHE A 58 -3.21 11.21 9.36
N GLN A 59 -3.45 12.50 9.34
CA GLN A 59 -2.48 13.47 8.82
C GLN A 59 -1.79 14.19 9.97
N ARG A 60 -0.47 14.04 10.08
CA ARG A 60 0.32 14.79 11.07
C ARG A 60 0.20 16.30 10.84
N GLY A 61 0.04 17.05 11.92
CA GLY A 61 -0.11 18.51 11.86
C GLY A 61 -1.50 19.02 11.45
N ARG A 62 -2.50 18.11 11.41
CA ARG A 62 -3.90 18.48 11.15
C ARG A 62 -4.82 17.92 12.23
N ASP A 63 -5.15 18.75 13.20
CA ASP A 63 -6.04 18.37 14.30
C ASP A 63 -7.52 18.30 13.88
N ASP A 64 -7.87 18.98 12.78
CA ASP A 64 -9.20 18.96 12.19
C ASP A 64 -9.52 17.65 11.43
N LEU A 65 -8.52 16.82 11.18
CA LEU A 65 -8.67 15.52 10.50
C LEU A 65 -7.93 14.41 11.26
N PRO A 66 -8.41 14.04 12.46
CA PRO A 66 -7.73 13.04 13.29
C PRO A 66 -7.85 11.61 12.76
N LEU A 67 -8.79 11.35 11.86
CA LEU A 67 -9.05 10.06 11.24
C LEU A 67 -9.22 10.25 9.74
N TYR A 68 -8.52 9.43 8.95
CA TYR A 68 -8.69 9.40 7.51
C TYR A 68 -9.01 7.99 7.03
N LEU A 69 -10.25 7.58 7.18
CA LEU A 69 -10.74 6.22 6.89
C LEU A 69 -10.48 5.75 5.44
N PRO A 70 -10.50 6.60 4.40
CA PRO A 70 -10.10 6.19 3.06
C PRO A 70 -8.68 5.61 3.00
N GLY A 71 -7.74 6.13 3.81
CA GLY A 71 -6.40 5.57 3.93
C GLY A 71 -6.41 4.16 4.52
N ASN A 72 -7.21 3.92 5.57
CA ASN A 72 -7.37 2.59 6.16
C ASN A 72 -7.99 1.60 5.16
N GLY A 73 -9.08 1.99 4.48
CA GLY A 73 -9.76 1.13 3.51
C GLY A 73 -8.83 0.74 2.35
N SER A 74 -8.12 1.71 1.78
CA SER A 74 -7.17 1.45 0.70
C SER A 74 -5.99 0.57 1.13
N LEU A 75 -5.49 0.74 2.36
CA LEU A 75 -4.45 -0.13 2.92
C LEU A 75 -4.92 -1.58 2.99
N LEU A 76 -6.16 -1.83 3.45
CA LEU A 76 -6.72 -3.19 3.49
C LEU A 76 -6.85 -3.80 2.09
N PHE A 77 -7.25 -3.01 1.08
CA PHE A 77 -7.25 -3.47 -0.32
C PHE A 77 -5.84 -3.81 -0.80
N ALA A 78 -4.87 -2.95 -0.54
CA ALA A 78 -3.49 -3.21 -0.92
C ALA A 78 -2.95 -4.49 -0.27
N LEU A 79 -3.19 -4.69 1.03
CA LEU A 79 -2.78 -5.89 1.74
C LEU A 79 -3.47 -7.15 1.19
N SER A 80 -4.77 -7.08 0.87
CA SER A 80 -5.47 -8.20 0.22
C SER A 80 -4.81 -8.59 -1.10
N LEU A 81 -4.54 -7.62 -1.97
CA LEU A 81 -3.85 -7.87 -3.24
C LEU A 81 -2.45 -8.42 -3.04
N MET A 82 -1.67 -7.78 -2.17
CA MET A 82 -0.26 -8.12 -1.97
C MET A 82 -0.06 -9.47 -1.31
N LEU A 83 -0.99 -9.91 -0.44
CA LEU A 83 -0.92 -11.17 0.31
C LEU A 83 -1.60 -12.34 -0.40
N LYS A 84 -2.68 -12.08 -1.13
CA LYS A 84 -3.54 -13.13 -1.71
C LYS A 84 -3.61 -13.11 -3.23
N GLY A 85 -3.17 -12.03 -3.85
CA GLY A 85 -3.26 -11.88 -5.30
C GLY A 85 -4.57 -11.24 -5.78
N TYR A 86 -4.81 -11.37 -7.07
CA TYR A 86 -5.96 -10.77 -7.75
C TYR A 86 -6.35 -11.61 -8.97
N GLY A 87 -7.63 -11.66 -9.32
CA GLY A 87 -8.13 -12.48 -10.42
C GLY A 87 -7.65 -13.93 -10.28
N ASP A 88 -7.04 -14.45 -11.32
CA ASP A 88 -6.47 -15.81 -11.35
C ASP A 88 -5.04 -15.89 -10.77
N THR A 89 -4.43 -14.74 -10.45
CA THR A 89 -3.10 -14.67 -9.82
C THR A 89 -3.24 -14.89 -8.32
N THR A 90 -2.64 -15.94 -7.80
CA THR A 90 -2.74 -16.31 -6.39
C THR A 90 -1.38 -16.21 -5.68
N GLY A 91 -1.45 -15.99 -4.36
CA GLY A 91 -0.27 -15.93 -3.49
C GLY A 91 0.22 -14.53 -3.18
N ALA A 92 1.33 -14.45 -2.45
CA ALA A 92 1.90 -13.20 -1.96
C ALA A 92 2.70 -12.47 -3.05
N VAL A 93 2.00 -11.91 -4.03
CA VAL A 93 2.59 -11.25 -5.21
C VAL A 93 3.24 -9.89 -4.89
N GLY A 94 2.83 -9.27 -3.80
CA GLY A 94 3.25 -7.91 -3.43
C GLY A 94 4.36 -7.84 -2.38
N PHE A 95 4.91 -8.98 -1.95
CA PHE A 95 5.99 -9.00 -0.95
C PHE A 95 7.28 -9.59 -1.53
N PRO A 96 8.45 -9.01 -1.20
CA PRO A 96 9.73 -9.53 -1.62
C PRO A 96 9.98 -10.95 -1.11
N LYS A 97 10.56 -11.80 -1.96
CA LYS A 97 10.95 -13.18 -1.61
C LYS A 97 12.37 -13.18 -1.04
N ASN A 98 12.58 -12.49 0.07
CA ASN A 98 13.90 -12.33 0.70
C ASN A 98 13.99 -12.96 2.11
N GLY A 99 13.00 -13.76 2.50
CA GLY A 99 12.89 -14.38 3.82
C GLY A 99 12.32 -13.48 4.92
N MET A 100 12.27 -12.16 4.73
CA MET A 100 11.75 -11.22 5.73
C MET A 100 10.23 -11.32 5.88
N TRP A 101 9.54 -11.64 4.79
CA TRP A 101 8.07 -11.67 4.70
C TRP A 101 7.52 -13.11 4.65
N ASP A 102 8.38 -14.11 4.89
CA ASP A 102 7.96 -15.50 4.92
C ASP A 102 7.11 -15.80 6.17
N GLY A 103 6.19 -16.75 6.03
CA GLY A 103 5.35 -17.21 7.14
C GLY A 103 4.25 -16.23 7.58
N ILE A 104 3.90 -15.25 6.76
CA ILE A 104 2.76 -14.37 7.03
C ILE A 104 1.48 -15.22 7.01
N LEU A 105 0.80 -15.26 8.15
CA LEU A 105 -0.52 -15.89 8.26
C LEU A 105 -1.59 -14.86 7.95
N THR A 106 -2.49 -15.23 7.03
CA THR A 106 -3.63 -14.40 6.65
C THR A 106 -4.93 -15.18 6.85
N ASP A 107 -5.75 -14.71 7.77
CA ASP A 107 -7.09 -15.22 7.99
C ASP A 107 -8.12 -14.14 7.69
N GLY A 108 -9.22 -14.53 7.06
CA GLY A 108 -10.27 -13.59 6.66
C GLY A 108 -9.93 -12.64 5.51
N ILE A 109 -8.73 -12.76 4.90
CA ILE A 109 -8.35 -11.98 3.73
C ILE A 109 -8.53 -12.84 2.47
N SER A 110 -9.26 -12.30 1.48
CA SER A 110 -9.49 -12.91 0.19
C SER A 110 -8.71 -12.19 -0.92
N PRO A 111 -8.39 -12.88 -2.04
CA PRO A 111 -7.89 -12.22 -3.23
C PRO A 111 -8.86 -11.16 -3.74
N LEU A 112 -8.35 -10.12 -4.37
CA LEU A 112 -9.21 -9.17 -5.08
C LEU A 112 -9.80 -9.83 -6.33
N PRO A 113 -11.04 -9.49 -6.72
CA PRO A 113 -11.71 -10.17 -7.84
C PRO A 113 -11.05 -9.93 -9.21
N TYR A 114 -10.26 -8.86 -9.33
CA TYR A 114 -9.51 -8.51 -10.55
C TYR A 114 -8.33 -7.59 -10.28
#